data_fb6e3c09fad683fefbbd3555fa2d3448
#
_entry.id   fb6e3c09fad683fefbbd3555fa2d3448
#
_cell.length_a   1.000
_cell.length_b   1.000
_cell.length_c   1.000
_cell.angle_alpha   90.00
_cell.angle_beta   90.00
_cell.angle_gamma   90.00
#
_symmetry.space_group_name_H-M   'P 1'
#
loop_
_entity.id
_entity.type
_entity.pdbx_description
1 polymer ?
#
loop_
_entity_poly.entity_id
_entity_poly.type
_entity_poly.pdbx_seq_one_letter_code
_entity_poly.pdbx_strand_id
1 'polypeptide(L)'
;MRTCAAPPFDTAFAAQVGAAASGEVDGATARHPSDTRWRPHDLLRLRRLPSYDGEPDWVRPAFAHAPFAVVRRASAAPGFIAVGMRGNGRAQRYGTWAQADDIEAVISPEDLLGASSQLDMERLALPAFALLYSVRDEAQSLRAFSWGPTGSAGFELATGTPTVTATSDLDLLIRTAQKLSRERAAQLLSELESFAQHAGIRVDVQLETPSGGIAPAEWAAGKARVMVRHAQGPRLVSDPWVVPPPQA
;
A
#
# COMPACT_ATOMS: atom_id res chain seq x y z
N MET A 1 14.60 -12.37 -3.06
CA MET A 1 15.13 -11.45 -2.03
C MET A 1 14.55 -10.08 -2.30
N ARG A 2 13.96 -9.39 -1.31
CA ARG A 2 13.42 -8.03 -1.52
C ARG A 2 14.58 -7.05 -1.36
N THR A 3 15.00 -6.43 -2.46
CA THR A 3 16.06 -5.43 -2.46
C THR A 3 15.47 -4.08 -2.05
N CYS A 4 16.20 -3.31 -1.26
CA CYS A 4 15.78 -1.98 -0.81
C CYS A 4 16.97 -1.02 -0.88
N ALA A 5 16.77 0.17 -1.41
CA ALA A 5 17.78 1.23 -1.33
C ALA A 5 18.04 1.62 0.13
N ALA A 6 19.24 2.09 0.43
CA ALA A 6 19.55 2.66 1.73
C ALA A 6 18.67 3.90 2.01
N PRO A 7 18.18 4.11 3.25
CA PRO A 7 17.39 5.29 3.57
C PRO A 7 18.24 6.56 3.41
N PRO A 8 17.66 7.65 2.86
CA PRO A 8 18.35 8.94 2.76
C PRO A 8 18.40 9.67 4.13
N PHE A 9 18.93 8.98 5.17
CA PHE A 9 19.03 9.53 6.52
C PHE A 9 20.37 10.17 6.82
N ASP A 10 21.37 10.02 5.93
CA ASP A 10 22.68 10.57 6.14
C ASP A 10 22.68 12.08 5.78
N THR A 11 23.16 12.91 6.70
CA THR A 11 23.27 14.36 6.51
C THR A 11 24.10 14.74 5.29
N ALA A 12 25.04 13.88 4.87
CA ALA A 12 25.81 14.04 3.63
C ALA A 12 24.95 13.92 2.37
N PHE A 13 23.93 13.04 2.36
CA PHE A 13 23.02 12.86 1.22
C PHE A 13 22.02 14.02 1.11
N ALA A 14 21.52 14.51 2.26
CA ALA A 14 20.65 15.69 2.30
C ALA A 14 21.36 16.94 1.76
N ALA A 15 22.66 17.08 1.97
CA ALA A 15 23.48 18.19 1.44
C ALA A 15 23.68 18.11 -0.08
N GLN A 16 23.79 16.91 -0.67
CA GLN A 16 23.93 16.74 -2.13
C GLN A 16 22.62 17.02 -2.90
N VAL A 17 21.48 16.72 -2.31
CA VAL A 17 20.16 16.99 -2.92
C VAL A 17 19.75 18.46 -2.70
N GLY A 18 20.16 19.07 -1.58
CA GLY A 18 19.88 20.47 -1.24
C GLY A 18 20.67 21.49 -2.06
N ALA A 19 21.81 21.11 -2.68
CA ALA A 19 22.62 22.03 -3.49
C ALA A 19 21.98 22.38 -4.85
N ALA A 20 20.90 21.71 -5.24
CA ALA A 20 20.15 22.01 -6.48
C ALA A 20 18.94 22.94 -6.26
N ALA A 21 18.63 23.34 -5.02
CA ALA A 21 17.47 24.17 -4.68
C ALA A 21 17.86 25.28 -3.68
N SER A 22 18.76 26.18 -4.07
CA SER A 22 18.99 27.43 -3.33
C SER A 22 17.96 28.49 -3.73
N GLY A 23 16.75 28.32 -3.19
CA GLY A 23 15.76 29.39 -3.09
C GLY A 23 15.40 29.53 -1.62
N GLU A 24 15.64 30.71 -1.05
CA GLU A 24 15.27 31.07 0.31
C GLU A 24 13.83 30.68 0.60
N VAL A 25 13.60 29.81 1.59
CA VAL A 25 12.29 29.55 2.16
C VAL A 25 12.36 29.83 3.66
N ASP A 26 11.67 30.88 4.00
CA ASP A 26 11.35 31.35 5.34
C ASP A 26 10.77 30.22 6.21
N GLY A 27 11.29 30.12 7.44
CA GLY A 27 10.74 29.49 8.63
C GLY A 27 9.77 28.30 8.48
N ALA A 28 10.15 27.21 7.84
CA ALA A 28 9.32 26.00 7.82
C ALA A 28 9.61 25.11 9.03
N THR A 29 8.74 25.15 10.01
CA THR A 29 8.61 24.16 11.09
C THR A 29 8.79 22.74 10.55
N ALA A 30 9.78 22.03 11.10
CA ALA A 30 10.01 20.61 10.86
C ALA A 30 8.68 19.84 11.02
N ARG A 31 8.05 19.43 9.92
CA ARG A 31 6.80 18.70 9.96
C ARG A 31 7.08 17.26 10.38
N HIS A 32 6.39 16.84 11.42
CA HIS A 32 6.36 15.51 12.00
C HIS A 32 6.09 14.41 10.95
N PRO A 33 6.49 13.12 11.20
CA PRO A 33 6.31 11.99 10.30
C PRO A 33 4.85 11.57 10.05
N SER A 34 3.89 12.40 10.35
CA SER A 34 2.45 12.22 10.11
C SER A 34 1.94 13.11 8.98
N ASP A 35 2.67 13.26 7.88
CA ASP A 35 2.08 13.86 6.67
C ASP A 35 0.99 12.90 6.15
N THR A 36 -0.24 13.19 6.51
CA THR A 36 -1.42 12.37 6.21
C THR A 36 -1.83 12.40 4.73
N ARG A 37 -1.11 13.14 3.88
CA ARG A 37 -1.39 13.24 2.45
C ARG A 37 -1.19 11.93 1.72
N TRP A 38 -0.29 11.05 2.23
CA TRP A 38 0.01 9.76 1.61
C TRP A 38 -0.09 8.65 2.66
N ARG A 39 -0.92 7.68 2.36
CA ARG A 39 -1.17 6.56 3.27
C ARG A 39 -0.56 5.27 2.70
N PRO A 40 -0.14 4.33 3.54
CA PRO A 40 0.28 3.01 3.06
C PRO A 40 -0.72 2.42 2.06
N HIS A 41 -0.18 1.82 0.99
CA HIS A 41 -0.89 1.26 -0.17
C HIS A 41 -1.48 2.27 -1.17
N ASP A 42 -1.44 3.57 -0.91
CA ASP A 42 -1.74 4.53 -1.98
C ASP A 42 -0.74 4.35 -3.12
N LEU A 43 -1.20 4.47 -4.36
CA LEU A 43 -0.37 4.49 -5.55
C LEU A 43 -0.07 5.93 -5.92
N LEU A 44 1.20 6.25 -6.08
CA LEU A 44 1.67 7.57 -6.47
C LEU A 44 2.09 7.52 -7.93
N ARG A 45 1.49 8.37 -8.76
CA ARG A 45 2.04 8.69 -10.07
C ARG A 45 3.17 9.68 -9.90
N LEU A 46 4.34 9.36 -10.45
CA LEU A 46 5.55 10.14 -10.26
C LEU A 46 6.02 10.70 -11.58
N ARG A 47 6.42 11.97 -11.59
CA ARG A 47 7.11 12.61 -12.72
C ARG A 47 8.53 12.05 -12.88
N ARG A 48 9.22 11.82 -11.76
CA ARG A 48 10.57 11.28 -11.69
C ARG A 48 10.70 10.29 -10.55
N LEU A 49 11.62 9.36 -10.70
CA LEU A 49 12.06 8.48 -9.63
C LEU A 49 13.56 8.69 -9.43
N PRO A 50 14.03 9.17 -8.27
CA PRO A 50 15.45 9.27 -7.97
C PRO A 50 16.16 7.92 -8.13
N SER A 51 17.41 7.93 -8.57
CA SER A 51 18.24 6.74 -8.67
C SER A 51 19.09 6.58 -7.42
N TYR A 52 19.22 5.35 -6.95
CA TYR A 52 20.04 5.02 -5.78
C TYR A 52 20.98 3.88 -6.12
N ASP A 53 22.12 3.83 -5.43
CA ASP A 53 23.10 2.75 -5.58
C ASP A 53 22.48 1.38 -5.32
N GLY A 54 22.83 0.39 -6.14
CA GLY A 54 22.29 -0.95 -6.05
C GLY A 54 20.86 -1.10 -6.57
N GLU A 55 20.35 -0.12 -7.32
CA GLU A 55 19.06 -0.24 -7.98
C GLU A 55 19.09 -1.37 -9.01
N PRO A 56 18.11 -2.31 -8.98
CA PRO A 56 18.03 -3.38 -9.97
C PRO A 56 17.73 -2.85 -11.38
N ASP A 57 18.35 -3.43 -12.40
CA ASP A 57 18.25 -3.02 -13.81
C ASP A 57 16.81 -2.94 -14.35
N TRP A 58 15.89 -3.76 -13.81
CA TRP A 58 14.48 -3.77 -14.22
C TRP A 58 13.68 -2.55 -13.74
N VAL A 59 14.18 -1.76 -12.78
CA VAL A 59 13.44 -0.64 -12.17
C VAL A 59 13.18 0.47 -13.17
N ARG A 60 14.21 0.88 -13.93
CA ARG A 60 14.07 1.98 -14.92
C ARG A 60 13.11 1.62 -16.04
N PRO A 61 13.22 0.46 -16.70
CA PRO A 61 12.23 0.02 -17.69
C PRO A 61 10.82 -0.07 -17.13
N ALA A 62 10.65 -0.60 -15.90
CA ALA A 62 9.33 -0.69 -15.25
C ALA A 62 8.73 0.70 -14.97
N PHE A 63 9.54 1.64 -14.48
CA PHE A 63 9.11 3.01 -14.25
C PHE A 63 8.75 3.75 -15.54
N ALA A 64 9.54 3.57 -16.61
CA ALA A 64 9.24 4.16 -17.91
C ALA A 64 7.92 3.63 -18.50
N HIS A 65 7.59 2.35 -18.26
CA HIS A 65 6.35 1.73 -18.74
C HIS A 65 5.13 2.17 -17.91
N ALA A 66 5.27 2.20 -16.58
CA ALA A 66 4.23 2.61 -15.64
C ALA A 66 4.87 3.48 -14.53
N PRO A 67 4.77 4.82 -14.61
CA PRO A 67 5.43 5.72 -13.67
C PRO A 67 4.69 5.80 -12.32
N PHE A 68 4.48 4.63 -11.71
CA PHE A 68 3.75 4.48 -10.45
C PHE A 68 4.58 3.74 -9.40
N ALA A 69 4.44 4.18 -8.16
CA ALA A 69 5.02 3.53 -7.00
C ALA A 69 4.01 3.42 -5.86
N VAL A 70 4.07 2.35 -5.08
CA VAL A 70 3.18 2.15 -3.93
C VAL A 70 3.78 2.74 -2.66
N VAL A 71 3.02 3.49 -1.88
CA VAL A 71 3.45 4.00 -0.57
C VAL A 71 3.69 2.84 0.40
N ARG A 72 4.88 2.80 0.99
CA ARG A 72 5.30 1.78 1.96
C ARG A 72 5.23 2.31 3.39
N ARG A 73 5.06 1.38 4.34
CA ARG A 73 5.25 1.68 5.76
C ARG A 73 6.74 1.67 6.10
N ALA A 74 7.41 2.79 5.89
CA ALA A 74 8.77 3.00 6.33
C ALA A 74 8.98 4.48 6.63
N SER A 75 9.85 4.77 7.60
CA SER A 75 10.26 6.14 7.88
C SER A 75 11.05 6.69 6.70
N ALA A 76 10.86 7.96 6.38
CA ALA A 76 11.59 8.66 5.34
C ALA A 76 12.11 9.99 5.87
N ALA A 77 13.16 10.53 5.25
CA ALA A 77 13.63 11.87 5.53
C ALA A 77 12.59 12.93 5.14
N PRO A 78 12.62 14.12 5.72
CA PRO A 78 11.74 15.23 5.31
C PRO A 78 11.79 15.46 3.79
N GLY A 79 10.64 15.62 3.15
CA GLY A 79 10.51 15.78 1.70
C GLY A 79 10.56 14.48 0.88
N PHE A 80 10.81 13.33 1.54
CA PHE A 80 10.82 12.02 0.89
C PHE A 80 9.67 11.14 1.36
N ILE A 81 9.24 10.23 0.50
CA ILE A 81 8.24 9.21 0.79
C ILE A 81 8.83 7.84 0.48
N ALA A 82 8.68 6.89 1.41
CA ALA A 82 9.07 5.51 1.19
C ALA A 82 8.10 4.87 0.20
N VAL A 83 8.62 4.39 -0.93
CA VAL A 83 7.81 3.79 -1.99
C VAL A 83 8.35 2.44 -2.43
N GLY A 84 7.48 1.64 -3.04
CA GLY A 84 7.82 0.35 -3.63
C GLY A 84 7.56 0.35 -5.13
N MET A 85 8.58 -0.04 -5.89
CA MET A 85 8.47 -0.30 -7.32
C MET A 85 8.07 -1.76 -7.55
N ARG A 86 7.27 -1.98 -8.58
CA ARG A 86 6.88 -3.29 -9.08
C ARG A 86 7.43 -3.47 -10.50
N GLY A 87 8.06 -4.60 -10.75
CA GLY A 87 8.39 -5.06 -12.10
C GLY A 87 7.34 -6.06 -12.63
N ASN A 88 7.61 -6.63 -13.79
CA ASN A 88 6.70 -7.56 -14.47
C ASN A 88 6.57 -8.90 -13.73
N GLY A 89 7.61 -9.33 -13.01
CA GLY A 89 7.59 -10.58 -12.25
C GLY A 89 7.12 -10.43 -10.81
N ARG A 90 6.48 -11.49 -10.25
CA ARG A 90 6.06 -11.53 -8.83
C ARG A 90 7.20 -11.26 -7.85
N ALA A 91 8.42 -11.69 -8.18
CA ALA A 91 9.62 -11.49 -7.37
C ALA A 91 10.24 -10.09 -7.51
N GLN A 92 9.88 -9.34 -8.55
CA GLN A 92 10.45 -8.03 -8.81
C GLN A 92 9.75 -6.97 -7.95
N ARG A 93 10.32 -6.75 -6.77
CA ARG A 93 9.90 -5.73 -5.80
C ARG A 93 11.14 -5.00 -5.30
N TYR A 94 11.15 -3.69 -5.45
CA TYR A 94 12.24 -2.82 -5.02
C TYR A 94 11.71 -1.72 -4.13
N GLY A 95 12.26 -1.58 -2.93
CA GLY A 95 11.94 -0.49 -2.01
C GLY A 95 12.87 0.69 -2.25
N THR A 96 12.30 1.87 -2.39
CA THR A 96 13.06 3.12 -2.65
C THR A 96 12.33 4.32 -2.04
N TRP A 97 12.77 5.53 -2.38
CA TRP A 97 12.18 6.79 -1.93
C TRP A 97 11.88 7.69 -3.14
N ALA A 98 10.73 8.34 -3.09
CA ALA A 98 10.35 9.39 -4.03
C ALA A 98 10.42 10.74 -3.33
N GLN A 99 10.67 11.81 -4.07
CA GLN A 99 10.54 13.17 -3.57
C GLN A 99 9.07 13.59 -3.61
N ALA A 100 8.62 14.32 -2.58
CA ALA A 100 7.23 14.80 -2.50
C ALA A 100 6.83 15.66 -3.70
N ASP A 101 7.76 16.49 -4.19
CA ASP A 101 7.53 17.39 -5.32
C ASP A 101 7.43 16.69 -6.67
N ASP A 102 7.83 15.42 -6.76
CA ASP A 102 7.71 14.62 -7.97
C ASP A 102 6.38 13.87 -8.08
N ILE A 103 5.49 14.01 -7.10
CA ILE A 103 4.17 13.36 -7.11
C ILE A 103 3.20 14.17 -7.95
N GLU A 104 2.67 13.56 -9.01
CA GLU A 104 1.67 14.17 -9.90
C GLU A 104 0.24 13.83 -9.48
N ALA A 105 0.03 12.62 -8.99
CA ALA A 105 -1.28 12.14 -8.54
C ALA A 105 -1.16 11.09 -7.45
N VAL A 106 -2.19 11.01 -6.63
CA VAL A 106 -2.37 10.00 -5.58
C VAL A 106 -3.65 9.23 -5.89
N ILE A 107 -3.57 7.92 -5.94
CA ILE A 107 -4.71 7.03 -6.16
C ILE A 107 -4.80 6.11 -4.95
N SER A 108 -5.86 6.26 -4.17
CA SER A 108 -6.09 5.37 -3.02
C SER A 108 -6.71 4.04 -3.47
N PRO A 109 -6.54 2.95 -2.72
CA PRO A 109 -7.24 1.69 -3.00
C PRO A 109 -8.75 1.87 -3.12
N GLU A 110 -9.34 2.73 -2.31
CA GLU A 110 -10.77 3.03 -2.30
C GLU A 110 -11.26 3.67 -3.62
N ASP A 111 -10.44 4.49 -4.26
CA ASP A 111 -10.77 5.14 -5.53
C ASP A 111 -10.87 4.13 -6.68
N LEU A 112 -10.19 2.99 -6.55
CA LEU A 112 -10.13 1.97 -7.60
C LEU A 112 -11.40 1.14 -7.73
N LEU A 113 -12.30 1.17 -6.75
CA LEU A 113 -13.58 0.45 -6.83
C LEU A 113 -14.49 0.95 -7.95
N GLY A 114 -14.31 2.20 -8.39
CA GLY A 114 -15.00 2.79 -9.54
C GLY A 114 -14.30 2.61 -10.88
N ALA A 115 -13.08 2.09 -10.92
CA ALA A 115 -12.24 2.05 -12.12
C ALA A 115 -12.53 0.91 -13.10
N SER A 116 -13.58 0.10 -12.88
CA SER A 116 -13.94 -1.05 -13.72
C SER A 116 -14.16 -0.72 -15.20
N SER A 117 -14.55 0.51 -15.51
CA SER A 117 -14.78 0.95 -16.89
C SER A 117 -13.53 1.00 -17.77
N GLN A 118 -12.36 0.81 -17.20
CA GLN A 118 -11.07 0.85 -17.91
C GLN A 118 -10.59 -0.54 -18.36
N LEU A 119 -11.22 -1.61 -17.87
CA LEU A 119 -10.88 -2.99 -18.24
C LEU A 119 -11.78 -3.50 -19.36
N ASP A 120 -11.18 -4.23 -20.30
CA ASP A 120 -11.95 -4.98 -21.30
C ASP A 120 -12.62 -6.21 -20.69
N MET A 121 -13.52 -6.84 -21.44
CA MET A 121 -14.31 -7.99 -20.99
C MET A 121 -13.44 -9.20 -20.66
N GLU A 122 -12.31 -9.39 -21.35
CA GLU A 122 -11.38 -10.49 -21.09
C GLU A 122 -10.68 -10.31 -19.75
N ARG A 123 -10.27 -9.09 -19.43
CA ARG A 123 -9.65 -8.77 -18.13
C ARG A 123 -10.67 -8.88 -16.99
N LEU A 124 -11.89 -8.40 -17.20
CA LEU A 124 -12.98 -8.50 -16.22
C LEU A 124 -13.33 -9.94 -15.86
N ALA A 125 -13.18 -10.87 -16.82
CA ALA A 125 -13.43 -12.30 -16.62
C ALA A 125 -12.34 -13.01 -15.77
N LEU A 126 -11.19 -12.36 -15.49
CA LEU A 126 -10.17 -12.97 -14.62
C LEU A 126 -10.70 -13.14 -13.20
N PRO A 127 -10.42 -14.28 -12.55
CA PRO A 127 -10.99 -14.61 -11.23
C PRO A 127 -10.82 -13.52 -10.16
N ALA A 128 -9.67 -12.85 -10.13
CA ALA A 128 -9.42 -11.78 -9.15
C ALA A 128 -10.32 -10.56 -9.38
N PHE A 129 -10.58 -10.16 -10.63
CA PHE A 129 -11.50 -9.06 -10.92
C PHE A 129 -12.96 -9.48 -10.74
N ALA A 130 -13.34 -10.67 -11.19
CA ALA A 130 -14.69 -11.19 -10.95
C ALA A 130 -15.01 -11.23 -9.45
N LEU A 131 -14.08 -11.73 -8.62
CA LEU A 131 -14.20 -11.71 -7.17
C LEU A 131 -14.28 -10.28 -6.61
N LEU A 132 -13.44 -9.35 -7.07
CA LEU A 132 -13.45 -7.96 -6.60
C LEU A 132 -14.82 -7.32 -6.81
N TYR A 133 -15.43 -7.51 -7.97
CA TYR A 133 -16.74 -6.91 -8.28
C TYR A 133 -17.88 -7.60 -7.54
N SER A 134 -17.87 -8.92 -7.39
CA SER A 134 -18.84 -9.62 -6.52
C SER A 134 -18.76 -9.10 -5.08
N VAL A 135 -17.56 -8.97 -4.53
CA VAL A 135 -17.34 -8.42 -3.18
C VAL A 135 -17.83 -6.97 -3.09
N ARG A 136 -17.53 -6.13 -4.07
CA ARG A 136 -17.97 -4.73 -4.10
C ARG A 136 -19.49 -4.61 -4.08
N ASP A 137 -20.17 -5.42 -4.88
CA ASP A 137 -21.61 -5.28 -5.12
C ASP A 137 -22.43 -5.97 -4.03
N GLU A 138 -21.95 -7.05 -3.44
CA GLU A 138 -22.71 -7.94 -2.59
C GLU A 138 -22.27 -7.98 -1.12
N ALA A 139 -20.96 -7.78 -0.80
CA ALA A 139 -20.48 -7.94 0.57
C ALA A 139 -21.04 -6.90 1.54
N GLN A 140 -21.87 -7.35 2.48
CA GLN A 140 -22.56 -6.49 3.43
C GLN A 140 -21.60 -5.98 4.53
N SER A 141 -20.65 -6.82 4.94
CA SER A 141 -19.72 -6.48 6.02
C SER A 141 -18.79 -5.33 5.66
N LEU A 142 -18.52 -5.09 4.37
CA LEU A 142 -17.62 -4.04 3.90
C LEU A 142 -18.28 -2.67 3.75
N ARG A 143 -19.61 -2.58 3.75
CA ARG A 143 -20.33 -1.31 3.53
C ARG A 143 -20.03 -0.21 4.56
N ALA A 144 -19.60 -0.61 5.75
CA ALA A 144 -19.25 0.33 6.83
C ALA A 144 -17.80 0.80 6.79
N PHE A 145 -17.00 0.35 5.82
CA PHE A 145 -15.56 0.61 5.78
C PHE A 145 -15.16 1.32 4.48
N SER A 146 -14.08 2.08 4.59
CA SER A 146 -13.29 2.52 3.45
C SER A 146 -12.34 1.39 3.10
N TRP A 147 -12.44 0.84 1.89
CA TRP A 147 -11.66 -0.32 1.47
C TRP A 147 -11.40 -0.31 -0.04
N GLY A 148 -10.47 -1.12 -0.50
CA GLY A 148 -10.22 -1.27 -1.92
C GLY A 148 -9.15 -2.30 -2.24
N PRO A 149 -8.96 -2.61 -3.54
CA PRO A 149 -7.97 -3.56 -4.00
C PRO A 149 -6.55 -2.98 -3.91
N THR A 150 -5.62 -3.87 -3.57
CA THR A 150 -4.18 -3.61 -3.60
C THR A 150 -3.48 -4.66 -4.45
N GLY A 151 -2.18 -4.84 -4.29
CA GLY A 151 -1.44 -5.89 -4.99
C GLY A 151 -1.50 -5.79 -6.51
N SER A 152 -1.79 -6.90 -7.18
CA SER A 152 -1.85 -6.95 -8.65
C SER A 152 -3.10 -6.26 -9.20
N ALA A 153 -4.25 -6.52 -8.58
CA ALA A 153 -5.52 -5.95 -9.04
C ALA A 153 -5.53 -4.42 -8.87
N GLY A 154 -5.09 -3.91 -7.70
CA GLY A 154 -4.99 -2.47 -7.47
C GLY A 154 -4.02 -1.78 -8.43
N PHE A 155 -2.86 -2.39 -8.69
CA PHE A 155 -1.88 -1.82 -9.62
C PHE A 155 -2.42 -1.76 -11.05
N GLU A 156 -3.05 -2.82 -11.54
CA GLU A 156 -3.61 -2.85 -12.88
C GLU A 156 -4.75 -1.85 -13.06
N LEU A 157 -5.67 -1.76 -12.09
CA LEU A 157 -6.75 -0.76 -12.12
C LEU A 157 -6.24 0.68 -12.13
N ALA A 158 -5.14 0.96 -11.43
CA ALA A 158 -4.58 2.30 -11.36
C ALA A 158 -3.77 2.68 -12.61
N THR A 159 -3.14 1.71 -13.28
CA THR A 159 -2.14 1.98 -14.32
C THR A 159 -2.56 1.55 -15.71
N GLY A 160 -3.58 0.70 -15.83
CA GLY A 160 -3.94 0.01 -17.09
C GLY A 160 -2.92 -1.04 -17.52
N THR A 161 -1.84 -1.27 -16.75
CA THR A 161 -0.81 -2.26 -17.09
C THR A 161 -1.24 -3.66 -16.63
N PRO A 162 -1.40 -4.63 -17.53
CA PRO A 162 -1.81 -5.98 -17.17
C PRO A 162 -0.84 -6.64 -16.19
N THR A 163 -1.32 -6.97 -15.00
CA THR A 163 -0.53 -7.60 -13.93
C THR A 163 -1.26 -8.75 -13.24
N VAL A 164 -2.59 -8.80 -13.39
CA VAL A 164 -3.43 -9.89 -12.92
C VAL A 164 -3.34 -11.06 -13.88
N THR A 165 -3.23 -12.25 -13.36
CA THR A 165 -3.23 -13.52 -14.11
C THR A 165 -4.38 -14.41 -13.63
N ALA A 166 -4.64 -15.51 -14.32
CA ALA A 166 -5.66 -16.48 -13.92
C ALA A 166 -5.42 -17.12 -12.53
N THR A 167 -4.18 -17.02 -12.01
CA THR A 167 -3.78 -17.56 -10.70
C THR A 167 -3.47 -16.48 -9.67
N SER A 168 -3.83 -15.24 -9.94
CA SER A 168 -3.61 -14.15 -9.00
C SER A 168 -4.62 -14.22 -7.86
N ASP A 169 -4.12 -14.05 -6.63
CA ASP A 169 -4.97 -13.82 -5.45
C ASP A 169 -5.55 -12.39 -5.50
N LEU A 170 -6.61 -12.13 -4.75
CA LEU A 170 -7.14 -10.78 -4.55
C LEU A 170 -6.63 -10.22 -3.22
N ASP A 171 -5.83 -9.15 -3.28
CA ASP A 171 -5.37 -8.42 -2.10
C ASP A 171 -6.33 -7.27 -1.79
N LEU A 172 -6.84 -7.18 -0.57
CA LEU A 172 -7.74 -6.12 -0.10
C LEU A 172 -7.17 -5.37 1.08
N LEU A 173 -7.29 -4.05 1.07
CA LEU A 173 -7.04 -3.18 2.21
C LEU A 173 -8.36 -2.67 2.75
N ILE A 174 -8.55 -2.76 4.07
CA ILE A 174 -9.70 -2.20 4.78
C ILE A 174 -9.20 -1.24 5.84
N ARG A 175 -9.64 0.02 5.80
CA ARG A 175 -9.22 1.03 6.77
C ARG A 175 -10.16 1.02 7.98
N THR A 176 -9.58 0.84 9.16
CA THR A 176 -10.31 0.73 10.42
C THR A 176 -9.77 1.74 11.44
N ALA A 177 -10.21 2.99 11.33
CA ALA A 177 -9.84 4.03 12.30
C ALA A 177 -10.40 3.75 13.71
N GLN A 178 -11.56 3.11 13.78
CA GLN A 178 -12.20 2.69 15.01
C GLN A 178 -11.97 1.21 15.26
N LYS A 179 -11.91 0.83 16.55
CA LYS A 179 -11.66 -0.55 16.96
C LYS A 179 -12.73 -1.49 16.45
N LEU A 180 -12.30 -2.48 15.69
CA LEU A 180 -13.13 -3.57 15.22
C LEU A 180 -13.20 -4.67 16.29
N SER A 181 -14.40 -5.15 16.65
CA SER A 181 -14.51 -6.29 17.56
C SER A 181 -13.99 -7.58 16.88
N ARG A 182 -13.59 -8.55 17.66
CA ARG A 182 -13.07 -9.84 17.16
C ARG A 182 -14.16 -10.61 16.41
N GLU A 183 -15.38 -10.57 16.91
CA GLU A 183 -16.55 -11.19 16.29
C GLU A 183 -16.84 -10.57 14.93
N ARG A 184 -16.75 -9.24 14.83
CA ARG A 184 -16.97 -8.53 13.57
C ARG A 184 -15.85 -8.81 12.56
N ALA A 185 -14.60 -8.94 13.03
CA ALA A 185 -13.48 -9.37 12.18
C ALA A 185 -13.65 -10.79 11.66
N ALA A 186 -14.14 -11.72 12.52
CA ALA A 186 -14.44 -13.10 12.11
C ALA A 186 -15.58 -13.16 11.09
N GLN A 187 -16.66 -12.41 11.28
CA GLN A 187 -17.80 -12.32 10.34
C GLN A 187 -17.34 -11.79 8.97
N LEU A 188 -16.56 -10.71 8.97
CA LEU A 188 -16.01 -10.12 7.74
C LEU A 188 -15.14 -11.13 6.98
N LEU A 189 -14.25 -11.83 7.67
CA LEU A 189 -13.42 -12.86 7.04
C LEU A 189 -14.26 -14.01 6.48
N SER A 190 -15.22 -14.52 7.24
CA SER A 190 -16.10 -15.62 6.80
C SER A 190 -16.89 -15.25 5.55
N GLU A 191 -17.39 -14.01 5.45
CA GLU A 191 -18.07 -13.53 4.26
C GLU A 191 -17.13 -13.47 3.05
N LEU A 192 -15.94 -12.88 3.21
CA LEU A 192 -14.95 -12.76 2.14
C LEU A 192 -14.40 -14.13 1.68
N GLU A 193 -14.18 -15.05 2.62
CA GLU A 193 -13.80 -16.43 2.31
C GLU A 193 -14.87 -17.18 1.52
N SER A 194 -16.15 -16.94 1.80
CA SER A 194 -17.24 -17.50 1.01
C SER A 194 -17.19 -17.03 -0.44
N PHE A 195 -17.00 -15.75 -0.69
CA PHE A 195 -16.81 -15.21 -2.05
C PHE A 195 -15.59 -15.81 -2.74
N ALA A 196 -14.46 -15.88 -2.03
CA ALA A 196 -13.20 -16.43 -2.53
C ALA A 196 -13.34 -17.91 -2.94
N GLN A 197 -14.04 -18.72 -2.14
CA GLN A 197 -14.33 -20.12 -2.44
C GLN A 197 -15.15 -20.27 -3.74
N HIS A 198 -16.18 -19.43 -3.95
CA HIS A 198 -16.97 -19.43 -5.17
C HIS A 198 -16.14 -19.03 -6.40
N ALA A 199 -15.21 -18.09 -6.23
CA ALA A 199 -14.31 -17.66 -7.30
C ALA A 199 -13.13 -18.63 -7.55
N GLY A 200 -12.89 -19.60 -6.67
CA GLY A 200 -11.79 -20.56 -6.77
C GLY A 200 -10.40 -19.96 -6.58
N ILE A 201 -10.27 -18.80 -5.91
CA ILE A 201 -9.00 -18.13 -5.61
C ILE A 201 -8.96 -17.71 -4.14
N ARG A 202 -7.80 -17.24 -3.68
CA ARG A 202 -7.66 -16.70 -2.33
C ARG A 202 -7.94 -15.21 -2.28
N VAL A 203 -8.44 -14.75 -1.13
CA VAL A 203 -8.50 -13.34 -0.76
C VAL A 203 -7.54 -13.09 0.41
N ASP A 204 -6.61 -12.17 0.21
CA ASP A 204 -5.68 -11.74 1.26
C ASP A 204 -6.12 -10.36 1.78
N VAL A 205 -6.55 -10.31 3.04
CA VAL A 205 -7.10 -9.08 3.65
C VAL A 205 -6.10 -8.48 4.63
N GLN A 206 -5.93 -7.17 4.56
CA GLN A 206 -5.20 -6.41 5.55
C GLN A 206 -6.10 -5.32 6.14
N LEU A 207 -6.12 -5.22 7.47
CA LEU A 207 -6.71 -4.06 8.15
C LEU A 207 -5.64 -3.00 8.36
N GLU A 208 -5.95 -1.76 8.00
CA GLU A 208 -5.15 -0.59 8.36
C GLU A 208 -5.75 0.03 9.62
N THR A 209 -4.99 -0.04 10.70
CA THR A 209 -5.34 0.50 12.01
C THR A 209 -4.46 1.71 12.35
N PRO A 210 -4.79 2.50 13.38
CA PRO A 210 -3.93 3.61 13.83
C PRO A 210 -2.49 3.20 14.17
N SER A 211 -2.27 1.97 14.64
CA SER A 211 -0.92 1.45 14.91
C SER A 211 -0.22 0.86 13.68
N GLY A 212 -0.92 0.65 12.56
CA GLY A 212 -0.39 0.08 11.32
C GLY A 212 -1.20 -1.10 10.79
N GLY A 213 -0.64 -1.82 9.83
CA GLY A 213 -1.33 -2.92 9.15
C GLY A 213 -1.30 -4.22 9.94
N ILE A 214 -2.45 -4.88 10.07
CA ILE A 214 -2.59 -6.21 10.71
C ILE A 214 -3.27 -7.21 9.79
N ALA A 215 -3.05 -8.50 10.04
CA ALA A 215 -3.86 -9.57 9.46
C ALA A 215 -5.15 -9.73 10.31
N PRO A 216 -6.35 -9.55 9.74
CA PRO A 216 -7.59 -9.67 10.51
C PRO A 216 -7.79 -11.06 11.11
N ALA A 217 -7.26 -12.11 10.48
CA ALA A 217 -7.31 -13.48 11.01
C ALA A 217 -6.60 -13.62 12.37
N GLU A 218 -5.48 -12.93 12.59
CA GLU A 218 -4.82 -12.94 13.91
C GLU A 218 -5.65 -12.26 14.98
N TRP A 219 -6.33 -11.17 14.61
CA TRP A 219 -7.22 -10.46 15.52
C TRP A 219 -8.46 -11.27 15.86
N ALA A 220 -9.13 -11.83 14.86
CA ALA A 220 -10.32 -12.66 15.00
C ALA A 220 -10.04 -13.93 15.84
N ALA A 221 -8.85 -14.53 15.71
CA ALA A 221 -8.44 -15.71 16.50
C ALA A 221 -8.26 -15.44 17.99
N GLY A 222 -8.45 -14.21 18.45
CA GLY A 222 -8.41 -13.90 19.88
C GLY A 222 -7.02 -13.95 20.52
N LYS A 223 -5.95 -13.90 19.74
CA LYS A 223 -4.58 -13.90 20.26
C LYS A 223 -4.38 -12.75 21.24
N ALA A 224 -3.63 -12.98 22.31
CA ALA A 224 -3.31 -11.96 23.31
C ALA A 224 -2.48 -10.79 22.71
N ARG A 225 -1.69 -11.09 21.68
CA ARG A 225 -0.90 -10.12 20.92
C ARG A 225 -0.98 -10.44 19.44
N VAL A 226 -1.06 -9.41 18.61
CA VAL A 226 -1.08 -9.51 17.14
C VAL A 226 0.09 -8.75 16.53
N MET A 227 0.55 -9.21 15.37
CA MET A 227 1.63 -8.57 14.64
C MET A 227 1.12 -7.34 13.91
N VAL A 228 1.64 -6.17 14.26
CA VAL A 228 1.43 -4.91 13.54
C VAL A 228 2.61 -4.64 12.64
N ARG A 229 2.35 -4.38 11.36
CA ARG A 229 3.32 -3.88 10.39
C ARG A 229 3.41 -2.36 10.55
N HIS A 230 4.39 -1.91 11.34
CA HIS A 230 4.61 -0.49 11.64
C HIS A 230 5.73 0.10 10.75
N ALA A 231 5.80 1.44 10.63
CA ALA A 231 6.82 2.12 9.83
C ALA A 231 8.26 1.86 10.32
N GLN A 232 8.43 1.63 11.62
CA GLN A 232 9.72 1.31 12.25
C GLN A 232 9.97 -0.21 12.36
N GLY A 233 9.22 -1.03 11.63
CA GLY A 233 9.33 -2.49 11.66
C GLY A 233 8.16 -3.18 12.38
N PRO A 234 8.10 -4.52 12.31
CA PRO A 234 7.02 -5.30 12.90
C PRO A 234 7.05 -5.23 14.43
N ARG A 235 5.87 -5.12 15.04
CA ARG A 235 5.69 -5.07 16.50
C ARG A 235 4.54 -5.96 16.95
N LEU A 236 4.67 -6.59 18.12
CA LEU A 236 3.58 -7.31 18.76
C LEU A 236 2.85 -6.40 19.74
N VAL A 237 1.55 -6.16 19.51
CA VAL A 237 0.71 -5.31 20.36
C VAL A 237 -0.53 -6.08 20.84
N SER A 238 -1.06 -5.71 21.99
CA SER A 238 -2.31 -6.27 22.53
C SER A 238 -3.55 -5.62 21.89
N ASP A 239 -3.44 -4.35 21.52
CA ASP A 239 -4.52 -3.57 20.89
C ASP A 239 -3.96 -2.71 19.73
N PRO A 240 -4.27 -3.07 18.48
CA PRO A 240 -3.80 -2.33 17.30
C PRO A 240 -4.41 -0.93 17.13
N TRP A 241 -5.48 -0.60 17.85
CA TRP A 241 -6.09 0.73 17.77
C TRP A 241 -5.54 1.71 18.80
N VAL A 242 -4.72 1.25 19.73
CA VAL A 242 -3.99 2.11 20.68
C VAL A 242 -2.63 2.45 20.09
N VAL A 243 -2.44 3.71 19.70
CA VAL A 243 -1.13 4.21 19.27
C VAL A 243 -0.24 4.33 20.50
N PRO A 244 0.89 3.60 20.58
CA PRO A 244 1.81 3.78 21.70
C PRO A 244 2.38 5.21 21.67
N PRO A 245 2.64 5.82 22.84
CA PRO A 245 3.30 7.11 22.90
C PRO A 245 4.65 7.04 22.17
N PRO A 246 5.11 8.15 21.56
CA PRO A 246 6.41 8.20 20.92
C PRO A 246 7.47 7.80 21.97
N GLN A 247 8.35 6.90 21.58
CA GLN A 247 9.49 6.56 22.43
C GLN A 247 10.41 7.78 22.48
N ALA A 248 10.67 8.26 23.70
CA ALA A 248 11.58 9.36 23.96
C ALA A 248 13.03 9.01 23.57
#